data_bdbd45abad40390c8ee11c0c722b1994
#
_entry.id   bdbd45abad40390c8ee11c0c722b1994
#
_cell.length_a   1.000
_cell.length_b   1.000
_cell.length_c   1.000
_cell.angle_alpha   90.00
_cell.angle_beta   90.00
_cell.angle_gamma   90.00
#
_symmetry.space_group_name_H-M   'P 1'
#
loop_
_entity.id
_entity.type
_entity.pdbx_description
1 polymer ?
#
loop_
_entity_poly.entity_id
_entity_poly.type
_entity_poly.pdbx_seq_one_letter_code
_entity_poly.pdbx_strand_id
1 'polypeptide(L)' 'MLYVDRIENGSIICEDGQGRKTVLSPQELSGEAADGDVLVRRQGKYVKSQRLTEKRRAEIKAMQDKLFK' A
#
# COMPACT_ATOMS: atom_id res chain seq x y z
N MET A 1 -7.37 -5.52 2.39
CA MET A 1 -5.99 -5.16 2.07
C MET A 1 -5.99 -4.00 1.10
N LEU A 2 -5.20 -2.98 1.40
CA LEU A 2 -5.09 -1.81 0.54
C LEU A 2 -3.64 -1.61 0.13
N TYR A 3 -3.43 -1.06 -1.06
CA TYR A 3 -2.12 -0.72 -1.58
C TYR A 3 -2.01 0.80 -1.66
N VAL A 4 -0.98 1.37 -1.05
CA VAL A 4 -0.79 2.81 -1.07
C VAL A 4 -0.27 3.23 -2.44
N ASP A 5 -1.06 4.06 -3.15
CA ASP A 5 -0.65 4.64 -4.43
C ASP A 5 0.27 5.83 -4.19
N ARG A 6 -0.21 6.79 -3.42
CA ARG A 6 0.56 8.00 -3.09
C ARG A 6 -0.04 8.67 -1.87
N ILE A 7 0.68 9.65 -1.34
CA ILE A 7 0.21 10.48 -0.24
C ILE A 7 0.18 11.91 -0.75
N GLU A 8 -1.00 12.54 -0.67
CA GLU A 8 -1.20 13.93 -1.08
C GLU A 8 -1.85 14.71 0.05
N ASN A 9 -1.21 15.81 0.46
CA ASN A 9 -1.75 16.73 1.47
C ASN A 9 -2.22 16.01 2.74
N GLY A 10 -1.46 15.00 3.17
CA GLY A 10 -1.80 14.21 4.35
C GLY A 10 -2.83 13.11 4.11
N SER A 11 -3.44 13.05 2.94
CA SER A 11 -4.36 11.96 2.58
C SER A 11 -3.62 10.79 1.98
N ILE A 12 -3.95 9.58 2.43
CA ILE A 12 -3.33 8.36 1.93
C ILE A 12 -4.23 7.79 0.84
N ILE A 13 -3.81 7.90 -0.40
CA ILE A 13 -4.58 7.43 -1.55
C ILE A 13 -4.20 5.99 -1.83
N CYS A 14 -5.19 5.09 -1.70
CA CYS A 14 -4.99 3.66 -1.78
C CYS A 14 -5.85 3.03 -2.87
N GLU A 15 -5.47 1.83 -3.27
CA GLU A 15 -6.28 0.97 -4.12
C GLU A 15 -6.53 -0.35 -3.42
N ASP A 16 -7.72 -0.91 -3.59
CA ASP A 16 -7.99 -2.28 -3.13
C ASP A 16 -7.56 -3.29 -4.19
N GLY A 17 -7.77 -4.57 -3.91
CA GLY A 17 -7.38 -5.63 -4.85
C GLY A 17 -8.19 -5.67 -6.14
N GLN A 18 -9.24 -4.85 -6.25
CA GLN A 18 -10.11 -4.77 -7.43
C GLN A 18 -9.89 -3.48 -8.22
N GLY A 19 -8.91 -2.67 -7.84
CA GLY A 19 -8.60 -1.43 -8.52
C GLY A 19 -9.44 -0.23 -8.07
N ARG A 20 -10.26 -0.38 -7.05
CA ARG A 20 -11.04 0.74 -6.51
C ARG A 20 -10.17 1.63 -5.65
N LYS A 21 -10.37 2.92 -5.77
CA LYS A 21 -9.61 3.87 -4.97
C LYS A 21 -10.31 4.17 -3.65
N THR A 22 -9.52 4.25 -2.60
CA THR A 22 -9.97 4.57 -1.26
C THR A 22 -9.01 5.59 -0.68
N VAL A 23 -9.54 6.66 -0.08
CA VAL A 23 -8.72 7.68 0.57
C VAL A 23 -8.84 7.52 2.07
N LEU A 24 -7.69 7.37 2.73
CA LEU A 24 -7.64 7.27 4.19
C LEU A 24 -7.10 8.57 4.77
N SER A 25 -7.66 8.97 5.93
CA SER A 25 -7.09 10.05 6.71
C SER A 25 -5.96 9.50 7.59
N PRO A 26 -5.03 10.34 8.07
CA PRO A 26 -3.98 9.88 8.98
C PRO A 26 -4.51 9.22 10.23
N GLN A 27 -5.73 9.57 10.66
CA GLN A 27 -6.35 9.01 11.86
C GLN A 27 -6.76 7.56 11.69
N GLU A 28 -7.00 7.13 10.45
CA GLU A 28 -7.36 5.74 10.14
C GLU A 28 -6.16 4.83 10.03
N LEU A 29 -4.96 5.40 10.08
CA LEU A 29 -3.72 4.67 9.97
C LEU A 29 -3.02 4.60 11.33
N SER A 30 -2.55 3.42 11.69
CA SER A 30 -1.71 3.24 12.87
C SER A 30 -0.26 3.16 12.41
N GLY A 31 0.54 4.17 12.74
CA GLY A 31 1.91 4.27 12.28
C GLY A 31 2.03 5.07 10.98
N GLU A 32 3.10 4.85 10.25
CA GLU A 32 3.40 5.58 9.02
C GLU A 32 3.23 4.68 7.81
N ALA A 33 2.92 5.30 6.67
CA ALA A 33 2.84 4.61 5.40
C ALA A 33 3.54 5.45 4.33
N ALA A 34 4.03 4.79 3.30
CA ALA A 34 4.65 5.42 2.14
C ALA A 34 4.09 4.80 0.88
N ASP A 35 4.32 5.44 -0.26
CA ASP A 35 3.88 4.89 -1.53
C ASP A 35 4.48 3.50 -1.75
N GLY A 36 3.66 2.60 -2.25
CA GLY A 36 4.04 1.20 -2.46
C GLY A 36 3.81 0.28 -1.27
N ASP A 37 3.42 0.82 -0.11
CA ASP A 37 3.17 0.00 1.07
C ASP A 37 1.85 -0.77 0.94
N VAL A 38 1.79 -1.92 1.61
CA VAL A 38 0.57 -2.72 1.73
C VAL A 38 0.01 -2.53 3.12
N LEU A 39 -1.27 -2.18 3.20
CA LEU A 39 -1.95 -1.95 4.47
C LEU A 39 -2.95 -3.06 4.73
N VAL A 40 -2.99 -3.51 5.97
CA VAL A 40 -3.99 -4.48 6.44
C VAL A 40 -4.76 -3.85 7.59
N ARG A 41 -6.01 -4.26 7.76
CA ARG A 41 -6.85 -3.73 8.82
C ARG A 41 -6.68 -4.54 10.09
N ARG A 42 -6.40 -3.86 11.19
CA ARG A 42 -6.28 -4.47 12.52
C ARG A 42 -6.90 -3.54 13.55
N GLN A 43 -7.82 -4.08 14.35
CA GLN A 43 -8.44 -3.36 15.46
C GLN A 43 -9.03 -2.02 15.02
N GLY A 44 -9.69 -2.00 13.86
CA GLY A 44 -10.35 -0.81 13.36
C GLY A 44 -9.47 0.21 12.67
N LYS A 45 -8.17 -0.04 12.58
CA LYS A 45 -7.24 0.85 11.89
C LYS A 45 -6.42 0.08 10.88
N TYR A 46 -5.85 0.80 9.92
CA TYR A 46 -4.94 0.21 8.95
C TYR A 46 -3.51 0.31 9.42
N VAL A 47 -2.75 -0.76 9.24
CA VAL A 47 -1.33 -0.82 9.59
C VAL A 47 -0.55 -1.35 8.41
N LYS A 48 0.69 -0.91 8.28
CA LYS A 48 1.59 -1.41 7.24
C LYS A 48 1.95 -2.86 7.54
N SER A 49 1.82 -3.72 6.53
CA SER A 49 2.30 -5.09 6.61
C SER A 49 3.68 -5.14 5.96
N GLN A 50 4.70 -5.29 6.78
CA GLN A 50 6.08 -5.34 6.29
C GLN A 50 6.28 -6.52 5.32
N ARG A 51 5.77 -7.69 5.70
CA ARG A 51 5.89 -8.90 4.89
C ARG A 51 5.22 -8.75 3.52
N LEU A 52 3.98 -8.26 3.50
CA LEU A 52 3.24 -8.10 2.25
C LEU A 52 3.82 -6.98 1.39
N THR A 53 4.32 -5.93 2.01
CA THR A 53 4.98 -4.84 1.30
C THR A 53 6.23 -5.34 0.58
N GLU A 54 7.04 -6.12 1.27
CA GLU A 54 8.26 -6.69 0.70
C GLU A 54 7.95 -7.69 -0.41
N LYS A 55 6.93 -8.52 -0.20
CA LYS A 55 6.50 -9.48 -1.20
C LYS A 55 6.04 -8.77 -2.48
N ARG A 56 5.25 -7.70 -2.34
CA ARG A 56 4.79 -6.94 -3.49
C ARG A 56 5.94 -6.27 -4.25
N ARG A 57 6.90 -5.70 -3.53
CA ARG A 57 8.08 -5.09 -4.15
C ARG A 57 8.91 -6.10 -4.92
N ALA A 58 9.06 -7.30 -4.37
CA ALA A 58 9.77 -8.38 -5.05
C ALA A 58 9.06 -8.82 -6.32
N GLU A 59 7.73 -8.90 -6.30
CA GLU A 59 6.93 -9.26 -7.46
C GLU A 59 7.04 -8.21 -8.57
N ILE A 60 6.97 -6.93 -8.20
CA ILE A 60 7.12 -5.82 -9.16
C ILE A 60 8.51 -5.83 -9.78
N LYS A 61 9.54 -6.04 -8.97
CA LYS A 61 10.92 -6.10 -9.45
C LYS A 61 11.12 -7.27 -10.41
N ALA A 62 10.55 -8.43 -10.09
CA ALA A 62 10.64 -9.60 -10.96
C ALA A 62 9.97 -9.34 -12.31
N MET A 63 8.83 -8.66 -12.32
CA MET A 63 8.14 -8.30 -13.55
C MET A 63 8.96 -7.31 -14.38
N GLN A 64 9.58 -6.32 -13.75
CA GLN A 64 10.43 -5.36 -14.45
C GLN A 64 11.66 -6.04 -15.05
N ASP A 65 12.28 -6.96 -14.33
CA ASP A 65 13.42 -7.70 -14.82
C ASP A 65 13.07 -8.52 -16.08
N LYS A 66 11.85 -9.06 -16.15
CA LYS A 66 11.38 -9.77 -17.33
C LYS A 66 11.13 -8.85 -18.52
N LEU A 67 10.69 -7.62 -18.26
CA LEU A 67 10.39 -6.66 -19.32
C LEU A 67 11.62 -6.06 -19.95
N PHE A 68 12.74 -6.02 -19.24
CA PHE A 68 13.97 -5.38 -19.70
C PHE A 68 15.03 -6.36 -20.21
N LYS A 69 14.65 -7.61 -20.38
CA LYS A 69 15.57 -8.60 -20.93
C LYS A 69 15.41 -8.78 -22.42
#